data_9e509a248aab3272917c4496ca5c0ba2
#
_entry.id   9e509a248aab3272917c4496ca5c0ba2
#
_cell.length_a   1.000
_cell.length_b   1.000
_cell.length_c   1.000
_cell.angle_alpha   90.00
_cell.angle_beta   90.00
_cell.angle_gamma   90.00
#
_symmetry.space_group_name_H-M   'P 1'
#
loop_
_entity.id
_entity.type
_entity.pdbx_description
1 polymer ?
#
loop_
_entity_poly.entity_id
_entity_poly.type
_entity_poly.pdbx_seq_one_letter_code
_entity_poly.pdbx_strand_id
1 'polypeptide(L)'
;MAVTVTSTMPAQAQFNAAIESQSPNQGLPHGPLPNDCGLRAVIFLLAEKGLYPALQTLVNLLSHRYTTTGGKPIGEGYSLSDLQWVLESFGVSSRGFFVSRSWLQEDKPPVILRLLGKAGGHFVVLQSVDASGMARIYDPSRGRLEIPLTVLAGRWADFMGRGVVLVMEGTAHTVHNPLR
;
A
#
# COMPACT_ATOMS: atom_id res chain seq x y z
N MET A 1 41.83 17.99 -27.53
CA MET A 1 41.46 17.35 -26.25
C MET A 1 39.91 17.30 -26.18
N ALA A 2 39.34 16.10 -26.25
CA ALA A 2 37.87 15.92 -26.16
C ALA A 2 37.52 15.64 -24.69
N VAL A 3 36.69 16.51 -24.11
CA VAL A 3 36.15 16.32 -22.74
C VAL A 3 34.92 15.42 -22.85
N THR A 4 35.05 14.19 -22.40
CA THR A 4 33.91 13.25 -22.30
C THR A 4 33.10 13.63 -21.05
N VAL A 5 31.94 14.25 -21.26
CA VAL A 5 30.97 14.50 -20.20
C VAL A 5 30.22 13.19 -19.94
N THR A 6 30.59 12.47 -18.88
CA THR A 6 29.81 11.35 -18.35
C THR A 6 28.56 11.91 -17.64
N SER A 7 27.43 11.87 -18.31
CA SER A 7 26.14 12.19 -17.70
C SER A 7 25.76 11.10 -16.72
N THR A 8 25.95 11.34 -15.43
CA THR A 8 25.42 10.49 -14.36
C THR A 8 23.91 10.67 -14.28
N MET A 9 23.14 9.63 -14.60
CA MET A 9 21.70 9.62 -14.40
C MET A 9 21.38 9.89 -12.92
N PRO A 10 20.35 10.68 -12.60
CA PRO A 10 19.91 10.89 -11.22
C PRO A 10 19.52 9.55 -10.59
N ALA A 11 19.76 9.41 -9.28
CA ALA A 11 19.54 8.16 -8.52
C ALA A 11 18.14 7.56 -8.73
N GLN A 12 17.13 8.40 -8.92
CA GLN A 12 15.75 7.99 -9.23
C GLN A 12 15.64 7.30 -10.61
N ALA A 13 16.39 7.77 -11.62
CA ALA A 13 16.37 7.15 -12.95
C ALA A 13 17.13 5.82 -12.99
N GLN A 14 18.21 5.68 -12.20
CA GLN A 14 18.92 4.41 -12.03
C GLN A 14 18.05 3.38 -11.28
N PHE A 15 17.29 3.82 -10.30
CA PHE A 15 16.34 3.01 -9.54
C PHE A 15 15.20 2.51 -10.43
N ASN A 16 14.61 3.37 -11.25
CA ASN A 16 13.55 3.00 -12.20
C ASN A 16 14.05 2.00 -13.26
N ALA A 17 15.26 2.18 -13.79
CA ALA A 17 15.87 1.25 -14.75
C ALA A 17 16.12 -0.15 -14.14
N ALA A 18 16.44 -0.23 -12.84
CA ALA A 18 16.59 -1.52 -12.15
C ALA A 18 15.25 -2.25 -11.95
N ILE A 19 14.12 -1.50 -11.87
CA ILE A 19 12.77 -2.05 -11.77
C ILE A 19 12.28 -2.59 -13.12
N GLU A 20 12.54 -1.88 -14.23
CA GLU A 20 12.10 -2.26 -15.58
C GLU A 20 12.73 -3.57 -16.09
N SER A 21 13.87 -4.00 -15.52
CA SER A 21 14.54 -5.25 -15.90
C SER A 21 13.91 -6.51 -15.31
N GLN A 22 12.91 -6.40 -14.43
CA GLN A 22 12.24 -7.54 -13.81
C GLN A 22 10.98 -7.94 -14.58
N SER A 23 10.97 -9.15 -15.12
CA SER A 23 9.86 -9.70 -15.90
C SER A 23 8.55 -9.76 -15.09
N PRO A 24 7.38 -9.34 -15.66
CA PRO A 24 6.12 -9.21 -14.93
C PRO A 24 5.45 -10.52 -14.48
N ASN A 25 6.07 -11.67 -14.77
CA ASN A 25 5.44 -13.00 -14.58
C ASN A 25 6.05 -13.87 -13.48
N GLN A 26 6.91 -13.33 -12.61
CA GLN A 26 7.28 -14.06 -11.41
C GLN A 26 6.21 -13.82 -10.35
N GLY A 27 5.34 -14.83 -10.18
CA GLY A 27 4.32 -14.84 -9.14
C GLY A 27 4.91 -14.39 -7.81
N LEU A 28 4.20 -13.51 -7.09
CA LEU A 28 4.60 -13.04 -5.77
C LEU A 28 5.04 -14.24 -4.93
N PRO A 29 6.26 -14.27 -4.41
CA PRO A 29 6.74 -15.42 -3.65
C PRO A 29 5.81 -15.67 -2.47
N HIS A 30 5.15 -16.82 -2.47
CA HIS A 30 4.28 -17.31 -1.41
C HIS A 30 5.14 -17.89 -0.26
N GLY A 31 5.83 -17.02 0.46
CA GLY A 31 6.52 -17.39 1.67
C GLY A 31 6.29 -16.31 2.72
N PRO A 32 5.83 -16.68 3.94
CA PRO A 32 5.55 -15.67 4.96
C PRO A 32 6.85 -15.15 5.56
N LEU A 33 7.23 -13.93 5.19
CA LEU A 33 7.94 -13.12 6.16
C LEU A 33 6.86 -12.67 7.17
N PRO A 34 7.01 -12.91 8.46
CA PRO A 34 6.05 -12.44 9.44
C PRO A 34 5.94 -10.91 9.30
N ASN A 35 4.70 -10.42 9.15
CA ASN A 35 4.34 -9.01 9.09
C ASN A 35 4.57 -8.24 7.76
N ASP A 36 4.69 -8.91 6.61
CA ASP A 36 4.86 -8.25 5.30
C ASP A 36 3.55 -7.84 4.59
N CYS A 37 2.39 -8.08 5.22
CA CYS A 37 1.07 -7.79 4.63
C CYS A 37 0.96 -6.34 4.13
N GLY A 38 1.53 -5.37 4.83
CA GLY A 38 1.53 -3.97 4.40
C GLY A 38 2.30 -3.76 3.10
N LEU A 39 3.52 -4.31 3.00
CA LEU A 39 4.33 -4.16 1.79
C LEU A 39 3.73 -4.89 0.58
N ARG A 40 3.10 -6.04 0.78
CA ARG A 40 2.38 -6.74 -0.29
C ARG A 40 1.14 -5.98 -0.75
N ALA A 41 0.43 -5.31 0.17
CA ALA A 41 -0.66 -4.41 -0.18
C ALA A 41 -0.15 -3.22 -1.02
N VAL A 42 1.02 -2.66 -0.68
CA VAL A 42 1.68 -1.61 -1.49
C VAL A 42 2.06 -2.13 -2.87
N ILE A 43 2.69 -3.31 -2.97
CA ILE A 43 3.05 -3.94 -4.27
C ILE A 43 1.80 -4.09 -5.14
N PHE A 44 0.68 -4.54 -4.55
CA PHE A 44 -0.58 -4.66 -5.28
C PHE A 44 -1.02 -3.30 -5.85
N LEU A 45 -1.00 -2.22 -5.06
CA LEU A 45 -1.35 -0.88 -5.54
C LEU A 45 -0.39 -0.34 -6.59
N LEU A 46 0.92 -0.61 -6.45
CA LEU A 46 1.92 -0.22 -7.43
C LEU A 46 1.71 -0.96 -8.76
N ALA A 47 1.31 -2.24 -8.71
CA ALA A 47 0.98 -3.03 -9.90
C ALA A 47 -0.19 -2.41 -10.68
N GLU A 48 -1.20 -1.83 -10.02
CA GLU A 48 -2.29 -1.08 -10.68
C GLU A 48 -1.80 0.19 -11.42
N LYS A 49 -0.58 0.65 -11.11
CA LYS A 49 0.10 1.76 -11.80
C LYS A 49 1.17 1.27 -12.80
N GLY A 50 1.23 -0.03 -13.07
CA GLY A 50 2.24 -0.63 -13.94
C GLY A 50 3.64 -0.72 -13.31
N LEU A 51 3.76 -0.60 -12.00
CA LEU A 51 5.01 -0.70 -11.25
C LEU A 51 5.06 -2.04 -10.52
N TYR A 52 6.12 -2.82 -10.71
CA TYR A 52 6.23 -4.19 -10.20
C TYR A 52 7.51 -4.42 -9.36
N PRO A 53 7.71 -3.69 -8.26
CA PRO A 53 8.90 -3.86 -7.45
C PRO A 53 8.91 -5.22 -6.74
N ALA A 54 10.10 -5.80 -6.58
CA ALA A 54 10.27 -6.97 -5.72
C ALA A 54 10.03 -6.59 -4.24
N LEU A 55 9.48 -7.50 -3.45
CA LEU A 55 9.27 -7.30 -2.00
C LEU A 55 10.57 -6.89 -1.29
N GLN A 56 11.70 -7.54 -1.66
CA GLN A 56 13.00 -7.23 -1.07
C GLN A 56 13.43 -5.77 -1.33
N THR A 57 13.04 -5.18 -2.45
CA THR A 57 13.32 -3.77 -2.75
C THR A 57 12.63 -2.86 -1.73
N LEU A 58 11.36 -3.13 -1.40
CA LEU A 58 10.61 -2.36 -0.41
C LEU A 58 11.18 -2.54 1.00
N VAL A 59 11.58 -3.77 1.33
CA VAL A 59 12.24 -4.10 2.61
C VAL A 59 13.55 -3.31 2.74
N ASN A 60 14.40 -3.32 1.72
CA ASN A 60 15.67 -2.59 1.71
C ASN A 60 15.46 -1.07 1.84
N LEU A 61 14.44 -0.55 1.15
CA LEU A 61 14.07 0.85 1.20
C LEU A 61 13.72 1.30 2.63
N LEU A 62 12.85 0.54 3.30
CA LEU A 62 12.46 0.82 4.69
C LEU A 62 13.62 0.59 5.67
N SER A 63 14.47 -0.41 5.44
CA SER A 63 15.68 -0.62 6.24
C SER A 63 16.56 0.61 6.24
N HIS A 64 16.82 1.16 5.05
CA HIS A 64 17.61 2.38 4.90
C HIS A 64 16.96 3.56 5.64
N ARG A 65 15.64 3.75 5.47
CA ARG A 65 14.90 4.80 6.20
C ARG A 65 15.08 4.66 7.71
N TYR A 66 14.85 3.47 8.25
CA TYR A 66 14.94 3.25 9.70
C TYR A 66 16.35 3.44 10.25
N THR A 67 17.38 3.04 9.49
CA THR A 67 18.78 3.28 9.88
C THR A 67 19.09 4.77 9.92
N THR A 68 18.56 5.56 9.00
CA THR A 68 18.82 6.99 8.91
C THR A 68 17.99 7.84 9.88
N THR A 69 16.78 7.38 10.24
CA THR A 69 15.86 8.15 11.10
C THR A 69 15.78 7.65 12.55
N GLY A 70 16.52 6.58 12.91
CA GLY A 70 16.43 5.97 14.23
C GLY A 70 15.10 5.25 14.49
N GLY A 71 14.43 4.80 13.43
CA GLY A 71 13.13 4.15 13.48
C GLY A 71 13.17 2.70 13.98
N LYS A 72 12.01 2.05 13.99
CA LYS A 72 11.83 0.68 14.49
C LYS A 72 12.65 -0.35 13.71
N PRO A 73 13.08 -1.44 14.37
CA PRO A 73 13.65 -2.59 13.68
C PRO A 73 12.67 -3.22 12.70
N ILE A 74 13.19 -3.73 11.58
CA ILE A 74 12.41 -4.50 10.61
C ILE A 74 11.92 -5.77 11.31
N GLY A 75 10.61 -6.04 11.24
CA GLY A 75 9.98 -7.22 11.83
C GLY A 75 8.92 -6.93 12.88
N GLU A 76 8.83 -5.69 13.37
CA GLU A 76 7.76 -5.27 14.30
C GLU A 76 6.45 -4.87 13.61
N GLY A 77 6.35 -5.08 12.29
CA GLY A 77 5.25 -4.65 11.45
C GLY A 77 5.43 -3.21 10.94
N TYR A 78 4.62 -2.83 9.97
CA TYR A 78 4.70 -1.53 9.31
C TYR A 78 3.53 -0.65 9.75
N SER A 79 3.76 0.66 9.83
CA SER A 79 2.71 1.67 10.02
C SER A 79 2.14 2.13 8.68
N LEU A 80 0.97 2.76 8.67
CA LEU A 80 0.45 3.40 7.45
C LEU A 80 1.38 4.48 6.93
N SER A 81 2.11 5.19 7.80
CA SER A 81 3.09 6.19 7.36
C SER A 81 4.31 5.57 6.68
N ASP A 82 4.67 4.34 7.03
CA ASP A 82 5.72 3.60 6.32
C ASP A 82 5.25 3.21 4.92
N LEU A 83 4.01 2.72 4.80
CA LEU A 83 3.41 2.35 3.51
C LEU A 83 3.23 3.59 2.61
N GLN A 84 2.80 4.71 3.18
CA GLN A 84 2.72 5.99 2.49
C GLN A 84 4.08 6.39 1.94
N TRP A 85 5.11 6.39 2.79
CA TRP A 85 6.46 6.76 2.39
C TRP A 85 7.01 5.84 1.28
N VAL A 86 6.71 4.54 1.33
CA VAL A 86 7.09 3.62 0.24
C VAL A 86 6.40 4.00 -1.06
N LEU A 87 5.07 4.25 -1.07
CA LEU A 87 4.35 4.69 -2.26
C LEU A 87 4.94 5.98 -2.84
N GLU A 88 5.22 6.97 -1.99
CA GLU A 88 5.84 8.23 -2.39
C GLU A 88 7.24 8.04 -2.99
N SER A 89 8.02 7.07 -2.49
CA SER A 89 9.34 6.72 -3.04
C SER A 89 9.26 6.16 -4.46
N PHE A 90 8.09 5.64 -4.88
CA PHE A 90 7.80 5.23 -6.26
C PHE A 90 7.06 6.32 -7.06
N GLY A 91 6.99 7.55 -6.55
CA GLY A 91 6.30 8.66 -7.21
C GLY A 91 4.78 8.59 -7.13
N VAL A 92 4.22 7.72 -6.28
CA VAL A 92 2.79 7.60 -6.06
C VAL A 92 2.40 8.38 -4.81
N SER A 93 1.84 9.57 -5.02
CA SER A 93 1.33 10.40 -3.92
C SER A 93 0.18 9.68 -3.20
N SER A 94 0.21 9.67 -1.87
CA SER A 94 -0.80 8.98 -1.07
C SER A 94 -1.02 9.69 0.27
N ARG A 95 -2.22 9.50 0.85
CA ARG A 95 -2.56 10.11 2.14
C ARG A 95 -3.42 9.21 2.99
N GLY A 96 -3.16 9.21 4.30
CA GLY A 96 -3.97 8.52 5.29
C GLY A 96 -5.18 9.35 5.74
N PHE A 97 -6.35 8.71 5.85
CA PHE A 97 -7.58 9.34 6.33
C PHE A 97 -8.29 8.47 7.35
N PHE A 98 -9.01 9.12 8.28
CA PHE A 98 -10.07 8.49 9.04
C PHE A 98 -11.38 8.69 8.30
N VAL A 99 -12.05 7.61 7.91
CA VAL A 99 -13.30 7.67 7.15
C VAL A 99 -14.39 6.82 7.82
N SER A 100 -15.66 7.13 7.51
CA SER A 100 -16.81 6.36 7.96
C SER A 100 -16.99 5.08 7.15
N ARG A 101 -17.83 4.16 7.67
CA ARG A 101 -18.22 2.96 6.92
C ARG A 101 -18.94 3.30 5.62
N SER A 102 -19.77 4.35 5.58
CA SER A 102 -20.48 4.76 4.37
C SER A 102 -19.53 5.17 3.26
N TRP A 103 -18.40 5.78 3.59
CA TRP A 103 -17.37 6.12 2.62
C TRP A 103 -16.81 4.90 1.88
N LEU A 104 -16.79 3.72 2.50
CA LEU A 104 -16.34 2.49 1.82
C LEU A 104 -17.28 2.06 0.67
N GLN A 105 -18.53 2.55 0.65
CA GLN A 105 -19.51 2.26 -0.40
C GLN A 105 -19.44 3.23 -1.59
N GLU A 106 -18.73 4.33 -1.43
CA GLU A 106 -18.54 5.28 -2.53
C GLU A 106 -17.67 4.67 -3.62
N ASP A 107 -17.89 5.09 -4.87
CA ASP A 107 -17.00 4.74 -5.97
C ASP A 107 -15.63 5.41 -5.75
N LYS A 108 -14.59 4.61 -5.69
CA LYS A 108 -13.23 5.06 -5.35
C LYS A 108 -12.17 4.12 -5.92
N PRO A 109 -10.95 4.62 -6.10
CA PRO A 109 -9.81 3.76 -6.43
C PRO A 109 -9.53 2.76 -5.32
N PRO A 110 -8.75 1.71 -5.60
CA PRO A 110 -8.27 0.79 -4.57
C PRO A 110 -7.56 1.51 -3.44
N VAL A 111 -7.85 1.11 -2.20
CA VAL A 111 -7.30 1.71 -0.97
C VAL A 111 -6.78 0.65 -0.01
N ILE A 112 -5.73 0.97 0.75
CA ILE A 112 -5.27 0.09 1.83
C ILE A 112 -6.10 0.35 3.08
N LEU A 113 -6.65 -0.72 3.64
CA LEU A 113 -7.33 -0.74 4.94
C LEU A 113 -6.45 -1.41 5.97
N ARG A 114 -6.44 -0.89 7.20
CA ARG A 114 -5.86 -1.56 8.34
C ARG A 114 -6.96 -2.25 9.14
N LEU A 115 -7.01 -3.57 9.09
CA LEU A 115 -7.94 -4.37 9.88
C LEU A 115 -7.45 -4.49 11.32
N LEU A 116 -8.37 -4.42 12.27
CA LEU A 116 -8.10 -4.68 13.67
C LEU A 116 -8.05 -6.19 13.92
N GLY A 117 -7.07 -6.65 14.67
CA GLY A 117 -6.89 -8.06 15.00
C GLY A 117 -6.29 -8.28 16.38
N LYS A 118 -6.49 -9.48 16.96
CA LYS A 118 -5.97 -9.84 18.30
C LYS A 118 -4.44 -9.84 18.39
N ALA A 119 -3.75 -10.07 17.27
CA ALA A 119 -2.28 -10.16 17.19
C ALA A 119 -1.63 -8.94 16.52
N GLY A 120 -2.34 -7.80 16.46
CA GLY A 120 -1.89 -6.61 15.74
C GLY A 120 -2.77 -6.29 14.53
N GLY A 121 -2.39 -5.26 13.76
CA GLY A 121 -3.13 -4.87 12.55
C GLY A 121 -2.77 -5.74 11.35
N HIS A 122 -3.74 -6.00 10.48
CA HIS A 122 -3.55 -6.65 9.20
C HIS A 122 -3.92 -5.69 8.07
N PHE A 123 -3.10 -5.61 7.02
CA PHE A 123 -3.36 -4.75 5.89
C PHE A 123 -3.96 -5.54 4.73
N VAL A 124 -5.03 -4.99 4.15
CA VAL A 124 -5.67 -5.49 2.94
C VAL A 124 -5.93 -4.34 1.97
N VAL A 125 -6.12 -4.64 0.70
CA VAL A 125 -6.55 -3.66 -0.30
C VAL A 125 -8.04 -3.85 -0.59
N LEU A 126 -8.86 -2.84 -0.33
CA LEU A 126 -10.23 -2.77 -0.83
C LEU A 126 -10.18 -2.28 -2.28
N GLN A 127 -10.65 -3.11 -3.20
CA GLN A 127 -10.68 -2.80 -4.64
C GLN A 127 -11.98 -2.11 -5.05
N SER A 128 -13.11 -2.66 -4.61
CA SER A 128 -14.44 -2.12 -4.92
C SER A 128 -15.47 -2.66 -3.95
N VAL A 129 -16.64 -2.03 -3.90
CA VAL A 129 -17.86 -2.57 -3.28
C VAL A 129 -18.95 -2.52 -4.34
N ASP A 130 -19.64 -3.63 -4.56
CA ASP A 130 -20.72 -3.68 -5.53
C ASP A 130 -22.08 -3.22 -4.94
N ALA A 131 -23.09 -3.12 -5.81
CA ALA A 131 -24.43 -2.68 -5.41
C ALA A 131 -25.12 -3.63 -4.41
N SER A 132 -24.70 -4.89 -4.32
CA SER A 132 -25.20 -5.85 -3.34
C SER A 132 -24.53 -5.74 -1.97
N GLY A 133 -23.51 -4.88 -1.85
CA GLY A 133 -22.72 -4.69 -0.64
C GLY A 133 -21.62 -5.75 -0.46
N MET A 134 -21.21 -6.42 -1.54
CA MET A 134 -20.05 -7.31 -1.53
C MET A 134 -18.77 -6.50 -1.81
N ALA A 135 -17.80 -6.61 -0.92
CA ALA A 135 -16.50 -6.00 -1.03
C ALA A 135 -15.51 -6.97 -1.70
N ARG A 136 -14.87 -6.51 -2.79
CA ARG A 136 -13.71 -7.19 -3.39
C ARG A 136 -12.47 -6.69 -2.72
N ILE A 137 -11.73 -7.59 -2.11
CA ILE A 137 -10.47 -7.27 -1.42
C ILE A 137 -9.32 -8.13 -1.95
N TYR A 138 -8.11 -7.58 -1.87
CA TYR A 138 -6.89 -8.35 -1.93
C TYR A 138 -6.34 -8.48 -0.50
N ASP A 139 -6.30 -9.70 0.01
CA ASP A 139 -5.66 -10.05 1.28
C ASP A 139 -4.28 -10.66 0.96
N PRO A 140 -3.18 -10.05 1.40
CA PRO A 140 -1.83 -10.56 1.12
C PRO A 140 -1.57 -12.00 1.56
N SER A 141 -2.33 -12.51 2.53
CA SER A 141 -2.21 -13.88 3.04
C SER A 141 -3.13 -14.89 2.35
N ARG A 142 -4.20 -14.43 1.66
CA ARG A 142 -5.26 -15.28 1.09
C ARG A 142 -5.53 -15.04 -0.39
N GLY A 143 -4.98 -13.95 -0.95
CA GLY A 143 -5.26 -13.54 -2.32
C GLY A 143 -6.54 -12.71 -2.45
N ARG A 144 -7.18 -12.78 -3.62
CA ARG A 144 -8.42 -12.04 -3.90
C ARG A 144 -9.61 -12.74 -3.26
N LEU A 145 -10.45 -11.99 -2.55
CA LEU A 145 -11.62 -12.46 -1.82
C LEU A 145 -12.81 -11.53 -2.11
N GLU A 146 -14.00 -12.10 -2.03
CA GLU A 146 -15.26 -11.36 -1.97
C GLU A 146 -15.93 -11.65 -0.62
N ILE A 147 -16.19 -10.60 0.15
CA ILE A 147 -16.79 -10.70 1.49
C ILE A 147 -17.86 -9.62 1.67
N PRO A 148 -18.92 -9.87 2.47
CA PRO A 148 -19.86 -8.82 2.79
C PRO A 148 -19.17 -7.62 3.42
N LEU A 149 -19.51 -6.40 2.97
CA LEU A 149 -18.96 -5.17 3.52
C LEU A 149 -19.21 -5.04 5.03
N THR A 150 -20.32 -5.60 5.52
CA THR A 150 -20.63 -5.65 6.96
C THR A 150 -19.58 -6.42 7.75
N VAL A 151 -19.08 -7.53 7.20
CA VAL A 151 -18.02 -8.36 7.81
C VAL A 151 -16.67 -7.62 7.77
N LEU A 152 -16.35 -7.01 6.64
CA LEU A 152 -15.14 -6.20 6.49
C LEU A 152 -15.15 -5.04 7.50
N ALA A 153 -16.24 -4.28 7.54
CA ALA A 153 -16.39 -3.11 8.40
C ALA A 153 -16.32 -3.47 9.89
N GLY A 154 -16.85 -4.61 10.30
CA GLY A 154 -16.76 -5.09 11.68
C GLY A 154 -15.34 -5.42 12.14
N ARG A 155 -14.40 -5.62 11.21
CA ARG A 155 -12.97 -5.85 11.50
C ARG A 155 -12.09 -4.62 11.26
N TRP A 156 -12.60 -3.64 10.52
CA TRP A 156 -11.85 -2.46 10.14
C TRP A 156 -12.19 -1.23 10.98
N ALA A 157 -13.46 -1.01 11.29
CA ALA A 157 -13.92 0.17 12.01
C ALA A 157 -13.72 0.04 13.53
N ASP A 158 -13.47 1.16 14.18
CA ASP A 158 -13.55 1.31 15.63
C ASP A 158 -15.03 1.29 16.13
N PHE A 159 -15.22 1.44 17.44
CA PHE A 159 -16.57 1.49 18.05
C PHE A 159 -17.40 2.70 17.57
N MET A 160 -16.77 3.70 16.96
CA MET A 160 -17.43 4.88 16.35
C MET A 160 -17.83 4.63 14.88
N GLY A 161 -17.58 3.43 14.36
CA GLY A 161 -17.83 3.10 12.96
C GLY A 161 -16.87 3.78 11.97
N ARG A 162 -15.70 4.22 12.44
CA ARG A 162 -14.63 4.85 11.63
C ARG A 162 -13.39 3.99 11.60
N GLY A 163 -12.68 4.03 10.50
CA GLY A 163 -11.41 3.34 10.37
C GLY A 163 -10.41 4.10 9.51
N VAL A 164 -9.19 3.64 9.51
CA VAL A 164 -8.08 4.28 8.80
C VAL A 164 -7.92 3.66 7.43
N VAL A 165 -7.77 4.50 6.41
CA VAL A 165 -7.46 4.14 5.03
C VAL A 165 -6.23 4.88 4.54
N LEU A 166 -5.49 4.27 3.59
CA LEU A 166 -4.46 4.93 2.80
C LEU A 166 -4.94 5.00 1.35
N VAL A 167 -5.12 6.20 0.85
CA VAL A 167 -5.64 6.51 -0.49
C VAL A 167 -4.51 7.01 -1.36
N MET A 168 -4.41 6.52 -2.61
CA MET A 168 -3.53 7.09 -3.62
C MET A 168 -4.14 8.38 -4.17
N GLU A 169 -3.38 9.48 -4.18
CA GLU A 169 -3.79 10.75 -4.77
C GLU A 169 -3.64 10.71 -6.31
N GLY A 170 -4.39 11.57 -7.02
CA GLY A 170 -4.33 11.66 -8.48
C GLY A 170 -5.32 10.73 -9.22
N THR A 171 -6.10 9.93 -8.51
CA THR A 171 -7.37 9.40 -8.98
C THR A 171 -8.45 10.37 -8.53
N ALA A 172 -9.19 10.98 -9.47
CA ALA A 172 -10.08 12.12 -9.25
C ALA A 172 -11.27 11.78 -8.33
N HIS A 173 -11.02 11.72 -7.03
CA HIS A 173 -12.08 11.68 -6.02
C HIS A 173 -11.75 12.65 -4.90
N THR A 174 -12.57 13.68 -4.80
CA THR A 174 -12.51 14.66 -3.71
C THR A 174 -12.92 13.97 -2.42
N VAL A 175 -11.96 13.56 -1.60
CA VAL A 175 -12.27 13.14 -0.24
C VAL A 175 -12.73 14.38 0.51
N HIS A 176 -14.04 14.56 0.64
CA HIS A 176 -14.58 15.54 1.56
C HIS A 176 -14.13 15.15 2.98
N ASN A 177 -13.22 15.91 3.53
CA ASN A 177 -12.79 15.76 4.92
C ASN A 177 -13.90 16.34 5.82
N PRO A 178 -14.71 15.53 6.53
CA PRO A 178 -15.77 16.04 7.39
C PRO A 178 -15.26 16.45 8.78
N LEU A 179 -13.95 16.56 8.96
CA LEU A 179 -13.35 16.90 10.26
C LEU A 179 -12.68 18.28 10.17
N ARG A 180 -13.49 19.34 10.15
CA ARG A 180 -13.18 20.64 10.75
C ARG A 180 -14.08 20.86 11.96
#